data_2fb5097a22a884c83d557384a947cfec
#
_entry.id   2fb5097a22a884c83d557384a947cfec
#
_cell.length_a   1.000
_cell.length_b   1.000
_cell.length_c   1.000
_cell.angle_alpha   90.00
_cell.angle_beta   90.00
_cell.angle_gamma   90.00
#
_symmetry.space_group_name_H-M   'P 1'
#
loop_
_entity.id
_entity.type
_entity.pdbx_description
1 polymer ?
#
loop_
_entity_poly.entity_id
_entity_poly.type
_entity_poly.pdbx_seq_one_letter_code
_entity_poly.pdbx_strand_id
1 'polypeptide(L)'
;TLVQELFCIETLARVDTICLDKTGTITEGTMQVDHVLPLSSVSTEEISAIIAALTASSPDTSPTFSALRQAFSQCPDWQCTNAVPFSSARKWSGATFAGKGSYIIGAAEFVFKGTLPADIREKMARYAASGQRVLILAHSAEGFVEKQLPQKPEPVCLLVLSDKIRPSAPQTLAYFAEQGVAIKVISGDNALTVANIAKRAGLPDAGNYIDATTLTTDEQLAEAAERYTVFGRVTPQQKLALVKALKARKHTVAMTGDGVNDVLALRESDCSIAMASGSDASRTVSQVVLLDSNFASMPKIVKEGRRSINNLQRSASLFLVKSIFSSVIAILFIFLAFDYPFQPIQQTLISALTIGIPSFFLALERNKERIHGKFILNVLQKALPGAVTMIINILLLVIISSFYPFNREEISTMAVIITGFTGLTILLKISLPLNLPRGALFFSLCAAFVIA
;
A
#
# COMPACT_ATOMS: atom_id res chain seq x y z
N THR A 1 9.29 -6.02 -7.28
CA THR A 1 8.38 -4.91 -7.61
C THR A 1 8.70 -4.38 -8.98
N LEU A 2 7.71 -4.16 -9.83
CA LEU A 2 7.80 -3.47 -11.10
C LEU A 2 7.17 -2.08 -10.93
N VAL A 3 7.90 -1.04 -11.31
CA VAL A 3 7.42 0.34 -11.33
C VAL A 3 7.20 0.72 -12.79
N GLN A 4 5.97 1.01 -13.16
CA GLN A 4 5.59 1.38 -14.53
C GLN A 4 5.75 2.90 -14.76
N GLU A 5 5.54 3.70 -13.71
CA GLU A 5 5.69 5.15 -13.74
C GLU A 5 6.60 5.62 -12.61
N LEU A 6 7.71 6.27 -12.92
CA LEU A 6 8.67 6.73 -11.92
C LEU A 6 8.09 7.76 -10.94
N PHE A 7 7.13 8.58 -11.39
CA PHE A 7 6.47 9.58 -10.56
C PHE A 7 5.68 8.98 -9.40
N CYS A 8 5.21 7.74 -9.53
CA CYS A 8 4.47 7.08 -8.45
C CYS A 8 5.30 6.86 -7.18
N ILE A 9 6.63 6.70 -7.32
CA ILE A 9 7.53 6.55 -6.16
C ILE A 9 7.54 7.83 -5.32
N GLU A 10 7.55 8.99 -5.99
CA GLU A 10 7.44 10.28 -5.32
C GLU A 10 6.09 10.42 -4.61
N THR A 11 5.01 10.12 -5.30
CA THR A 11 3.66 10.16 -4.76
C THR A 11 3.51 9.21 -3.58
N LEU A 12 3.99 7.97 -3.70
CA LEU A 12 3.93 6.97 -2.65
C LEU A 12 4.69 7.39 -1.38
N ALA A 13 5.78 8.12 -1.53
CA ALA A 13 6.54 8.66 -0.39
C ALA A 13 5.74 9.69 0.44
N ARG A 14 4.72 10.32 -0.18
CA ARG A 14 3.85 11.35 0.40
C ARG A 14 2.47 10.86 0.79
N VAL A 15 2.11 9.62 0.44
CA VAL A 15 0.81 9.05 0.76
C VAL A 15 0.48 9.23 2.24
N ASP A 16 -0.69 9.80 2.50
CA ASP A 16 -1.27 9.97 3.83
C ASP A 16 -2.50 9.08 4.05
N THR A 17 -3.09 8.56 2.97
CA THR A 17 -4.24 7.66 3.02
C THR A 17 -4.04 6.50 2.07
N ILE A 18 -4.17 5.27 2.56
CA ILE A 18 -4.10 4.05 1.75
C ILE A 18 -5.44 3.32 1.77
N CYS A 19 -6.01 3.11 0.60
CA CYS A 19 -7.21 2.31 0.38
C CYS A 19 -6.79 0.89 -0.01
N LEU A 20 -7.17 -0.08 0.80
CA LEU A 20 -6.83 -1.49 0.62
C LEU A 20 -8.06 -2.28 0.18
N ASP A 21 -7.97 -2.99 -0.94
CA ASP A 21 -8.92 -4.08 -1.16
C ASP A 21 -8.64 -5.22 -0.18
N LYS A 22 -9.69 -5.91 0.29
CA LYS A 22 -9.55 -7.02 1.25
C LYS A 22 -8.86 -8.21 0.61
N THR A 23 -9.41 -8.66 -0.53
CA THR A 23 -9.03 -9.91 -1.21
C THR A 23 -7.71 -9.73 -1.93
N GLY A 24 -6.83 -10.73 -1.86
CA GLY A 24 -5.51 -10.66 -2.50
C GLY A 24 -4.52 -9.69 -1.83
N THR A 25 -4.97 -8.73 -1.01
CA THR A 25 -4.13 -7.74 -0.32
C THR A 25 -3.93 -8.11 1.17
N ILE A 26 -4.97 -7.99 1.99
CA ILE A 26 -4.94 -8.37 3.41
C ILE A 26 -5.02 -9.89 3.56
N THR A 27 -5.81 -10.53 2.69
CA THR A 27 -5.94 -11.99 2.61
C THR A 27 -5.16 -12.56 1.43
N GLU A 28 -4.89 -13.87 1.46
CA GLU A 28 -4.21 -14.57 0.36
C GLU A 28 -5.11 -14.80 -0.86
N GLY A 29 -6.39 -14.48 -0.78
CA GLY A 29 -7.41 -14.85 -1.77
C GLY A 29 -7.82 -16.32 -1.70
N THR A 30 -7.33 -17.05 -0.72
CA THR A 30 -7.67 -18.44 -0.40
C THR A 30 -8.46 -18.52 0.89
N MET A 31 -9.17 -19.62 1.08
CA MET A 31 -9.90 -19.93 2.31
C MET A 31 -9.14 -20.96 3.14
N GLN A 32 -9.45 -21.03 4.42
CA GLN A 32 -9.01 -22.08 5.34
C GLN A 32 -10.21 -22.60 6.16
N VAL A 33 -10.11 -23.85 6.59
CA VAL A 33 -11.07 -24.43 7.52
C VAL A 33 -10.63 -24.08 8.94
N ASP A 34 -11.47 -23.31 9.66
CA ASP A 34 -11.18 -22.90 11.03
C ASP A 34 -11.69 -23.93 12.04
N HIS A 35 -12.93 -24.42 11.85
CA HIS A 35 -13.56 -25.38 12.78
C HIS A 35 -14.38 -26.40 12.02
N VAL A 36 -14.39 -27.61 12.57
CA VAL A 36 -15.34 -28.69 12.25
C VAL A 36 -16.15 -28.94 13.51
N LEU A 37 -17.47 -28.79 13.44
CA LEU A 37 -18.39 -28.93 14.57
C LEU A 37 -19.31 -30.13 14.32
N PRO A 38 -19.03 -31.31 14.92
CA PRO A 38 -19.90 -32.47 14.79
C PRO A 38 -21.30 -32.16 15.30
N LEU A 39 -22.32 -32.63 14.58
CA LEU A 39 -23.72 -32.50 14.91
C LEU A 39 -24.38 -33.90 15.15
N SER A 40 -23.65 -34.95 14.85
CA SER A 40 -24.05 -36.34 15.01
C SER A 40 -22.98 -37.09 15.80
N SER A 41 -23.23 -38.39 16.09
CA SER A 41 -22.28 -39.28 16.77
C SER A 41 -21.12 -39.76 15.88
N VAL A 42 -20.99 -39.23 14.69
CA VAL A 42 -19.92 -39.58 13.74
C VAL A 42 -18.59 -39.04 14.25
N SER A 43 -17.52 -39.83 14.23
CA SER A 43 -16.21 -39.43 14.71
C SER A 43 -15.57 -38.37 13.81
N THR A 44 -14.63 -37.64 14.36
CA THR A 44 -13.90 -36.58 13.60
C THR A 44 -13.10 -37.18 12.44
N GLU A 45 -12.56 -38.40 12.64
CA GLU A 45 -11.83 -39.15 11.62
C GLU A 45 -12.73 -39.54 10.46
N GLU A 46 -13.94 -40.00 10.77
CA GLU A 46 -14.95 -40.37 9.77
C GLU A 46 -15.46 -39.13 9.01
N ILE A 47 -15.72 -38.02 9.70
CA ILE A 47 -16.06 -36.74 9.06
C ILE A 47 -14.95 -36.31 8.10
N SER A 48 -13.69 -36.44 8.50
CA SER A 48 -12.54 -36.12 7.65
C SER A 48 -12.47 -36.97 6.40
N ALA A 49 -12.72 -38.30 6.54
CA ALA A 49 -12.78 -39.24 5.41
C ALA A 49 -13.93 -38.91 4.44
N ILE A 50 -15.11 -38.58 4.97
CA ILE A 50 -16.28 -38.17 4.17
C ILE A 50 -15.97 -36.94 3.34
N ILE A 51 -15.40 -35.90 3.96
CA ILE A 51 -15.09 -34.64 3.27
C ILE A 51 -14.01 -34.87 2.20
N ALA A 52 -12.97 -35.66 2.52
CA ALA A 52 -11.91 -36.00 1.56
C ALA A 52 -12.50 -36.77 0.35
N ALA A 53 -13.34 -37.78 0.56
CA ALA A 53 -13.99 -38.52 -0.53
C ALA A 53 -14.89 -37.61 -1.37
N LEU A 54 -15.69 -36.75 -0.74
CA LEU A 54 -16.61 -35.84 -1.41
C LEU A 54 -15.85 -34.79 -2.26
N THR A 55 -14.77 -34.21 -1.72
CA THR A 55 -13.99 -33.22 -2.45
C THR A 55 -13.16 -33.83 -3.58
N ALA A 56 -12.69 -35.10 -3.42
CA ALA A 56 -11.99 -35.82 -4.48
C ALA A 56 -12.92 -36.17 -5.66
N SER A 57 -14.21 -36.44 -5.36
CA SER A 57 -15.22 -36.78 -6.37
C SER A 57 -15.80 -35.56 -7.10
N SER A 58 -15.45 -34.33 -6.68
CA SER A 58 -15.98 -33.09 -7.26
C SER A 58 -14.96 -32.42 -8.18
N PRO A 59 -15.35 -31.94 -9.39
CA PRO A 59 -14.51 -31.12 -10.26
C PRO A 59 -14.42 -29.67 -9.81
N ASP A 60 -15.03 -29.27 -8.69
CA ASP A 60 -15.07 -27.89 -8.21
C ASP A 60 -13.68 -27.43 -7.78
N THR A 61 -13.20 -26.32 -8.37
CA THR A 61 -11.92 -25.66 -8.09
C THR A 61 -12.08 -24.37 -7.29
N SER A 62 -13.26 -24.11 -6.73
CA SER A 62 -13.52 -22.92 -5.93
C SER A 62 -12.58 -22.83 -4.71
N PRO A 63 -12.30 -21.62 -4.19
CA PRO A 63 -11.49 -21.46 -2.98
C PRO A 63 -11.97 -22.27 -1.79
N THR A 64 -13.29 -22.46 -1.67
CA THR A 64 -13.92 -23.30 -0.64
C THR A 64 -13.50 -24.76 -0.77
N PHE A 65 -13.66 -25.34 -1.97
CA PHE A 65 -13.28 -26.73 -2.21
C PHE A 65 -11.76 -26.95 -2.13
N SER A 66 -10.97 -25.99 -2.57
CA SER A 66 -9.52 -26.03 -2.43
C SER A 66 -9.09 -26.05 -0.96
N ALA A 67 -9.73 -25.24 -0.11
CA ALA A 67 -9.48 -25.24 1.33
C ALA A 67 -9.85 -26.59 2.00
N LEU A 68 -10.98 -27.16 1.59
CA LEU A 68 -11.41 -28.47 2.10
C LEU A 68 -10.43 -29.58 1.67
N ARG A 69 -10.01 -29.61 0.40
CA ARG A 69 -8.99 -30.57 -0.08
C ARG A 69 -7.67 -30.47 0.66
N GLN A 70 -7.25 -29.24 0.97
CA GLN A 70 -6.01 -29.01 1.71
C GLN A 70 -6.12 -29.46 3.17
N ALA A 71 -7.27 -29.21 3.80
CA ALA A 71 -7.50 -29.57 5.20
C ALA A 71 -7.73 -31.09 5.39
N PHE A 72 -8.34 -31.76 4.39
CA PHE A 72 -8.73 -33.17 4.43
C PHE A 72 -8.12 -33.91 3.25
N SER A 73 -6.85 -34.29 3.36
CA SER A 73 -6.06 -34.88 2.25
C SER A 73 -6.13 -36.41 2.21
N GLN A 74 -6.52 -37.08 3.30
CA GLN A 74 -6.56 -38.54 3.36
C GLN A 74 -7.88 -39.06 2.76
N CYS A 75 -7.89 -39.26 1.45
CA CYS A 75 -9.06 -39.78 0.75
C CYS A 75 -9.16 -41.30 0.91
N PRO A 76 -10.30 -41.82 1.44
CA PRO A 76 -10.54 -43.24 1.50
C PRO A 76 -10.85 -43.79 0.08
N ASP A 77 -10.61 -45.07 -0.13
CA ASP A 77 -10.94 -45.76 -1.39
C ASP A 77 -12.44 -46.09 -1.47
N TRP A 78 -13.27 -45.03 -1.61
CA TRP A 78 -14.71 -45.14 -1.76
C TRP A 78 -15.13 -45.03 -3.20
N GLN A 79 -15.92 -45.97 -3.68
CA GLN A 79 -16.44 -45.92 -5.03
C GLN A 79 -17.57 -44.90 -5.14
N CYS A 80 -17.28 -43.77 -5.82
CA CYS A 80 -18.30 -42.78 -6.15
C CYS A 80 -19.17 -43.29 -7.30
N THR A 81 -20.48 -43.38 -7.08
CA THR A 81 -21.46 -43.85 -8.09
C THR A 81 -22.19 -42.72 -8.79
N ASN A 82 -22.36 -41.59 -8.12
CA ASN A 82 -23.00 -40.39 -8.70
C ASN A 82 -22.45 -39.16 -8.02
N ALA A 83 -22.11 -38.11 -8.79
CA ALA A 83 -21.62 -36.83 -8.27
C ALA A 83 -22.45 -35.66 -8.83
N VAL A 84 -22.89 -34.78 -7.96
CA VAL A 84 -23.59 -33.54 -8.30
C VAL A 84 -22.68 -32.36 -8.03
N PRO A 85 -22.13 -31.71 -9.09
CA PRO A 85 -21.23 -30.59 -8.92
C PRO A 85 -21.95 -29.37 -8.32
N PHE A 86 -21.20 -28.45 -7.71
CA PHE A 86 -21.74 -27.21 -7.17
C PHE A 86 -22.42 -26.36 -8.25
N SER A 87 -23.47 -25.66 -7.86
CA SER A 87 -24.13 -24.67 -8.71
C SER A 87 -24.54 -23.48 -7.85
N SER A 88 -24.30 -22.25 -8.38
CA SER A 88 -24.69 -21.00 -7.73
C SER A 88 -26.20 -20.90 -7.49
N ALA A 89 -27.02 -21.56 -8.29
CA ALA A 89 -28.46 -21.62 -8.11
C ALA A 89 -28.86 -22.56 -6.97
N ARG A 90 -28.18 -23.73 -6.84
CA ARG A 90 -28.46 -24.73 -5.81
C ARG A 90 -27.78 -24.47 -4.50
N LYS A 91 -26.62 -23.79 -4.50
CA LYS A 91 -25.79 -23.50 -3.33
C LYS A 91 -25.33 -24.75 -2.54
N TRP A 92 -25.30 -25.89 -3.17
CA TRP A 92 -24.81 -27.17 -2.63
C TRP A 92 -24.21 -28.04 -3.73
N SER A 93 -23.41 -29.00 -3.30
CA SER A 93 -22.89 -30.13 -4.10
C SER A 93 -22.95 -31.40 -3.27
N GLY A 94 -22.78 -32.57 -3.92
CA GLY A 94 -22.80 -33.84 -3.20
C GLY A 94 -22.32 -35.01 -4.05
N ALA A 95 -22.09 -36.15 -3.39
CA ALA A 95 -21.73 -37.38 -4.06
C ALA A 95 -22.38 -38.59 -3.34
N THR A 96 -22.73 -39.62 -4.11
CA THR A 96 -23.21 -40.90 -3.62
C THR A 96 -22.08 -41.92 -3.69
N PHE A 97 -21.89 -42.66 -2.59
CA PHE A 97 -20.87 -43.70 -2.49
C PHE A 97 -21.52 -45.08 -2.29
N ALA A 98 -20.95 -46.08 -2.97
CA ALA A 98 -21.46 -47.44 -2.87
C ALA A 98 -21.49 -47.95 -1.43
N GLY A 99 -22.68 -48.39 -0.96
CA GLY A 99 -22.88 -48.91 0.40
C GLY A 99 -22.84 -47.89 1.52
N LYS A 100 -22.72 -46.56 1.22
CA LYS A 100 -22.60 -45.49 2.23
C LYS A 100 -23.62 -44.35 2.07
N GLY A 101 -24.48 -44.42 1.04
CA GLY A 101 -25.46 -43.37 0.76
C GLY A 101 -24.83 -42.09 0.14
N SER A 102 -25.55 -41.00 0.30
CA SER A 102 -25.18 -39.71 -0.30
C SER A 102 -24.73 -38.71 0.77
N TYR A 103 -23.65 -37.97 0.48
CA TYR A 103 -23.21 -36.86 1.28
C TYR A 103 -23.39 -35.56 0.52
N ILE A 104 -23.88 -34.53 1.22
CA ILE A 104 -24.20 -33.21 0.67
C ILE A 104 -23.46 -32.18 1.45
N ILE A 105 -22.79 -31.23 0.74
CA ILE A 105 -22.13 -30.08 1.35
C ILE A 105 -22.67 -28.79 0.73
N GLY A 106 -23.07 -27.83 1.54
CA GLY A 106 -23.60 -26.57 1.03
C GLY A 106 -24.12 -25.60 2.08
N ALA A 107 -24.84 -24.59 1.62
CA ALA A 107 -25.52 -23.64 2.48
C ALA A 107 -26.75 -24.31 3.11
N ALA A 108 -26.87 -24.22 4.43
CA ALA A 108 -27.86 -24.97 5.20
C ALA A 108 -29.30 -24.63 4.82
N GLU A 109 -29.59 -23.40 4.49
CA GLU A 109 -30.91 -22.93 4.04
C GLU A 109 -31.37 -23.61 2.74
N PHE A 110 -30.43 -24.01 1.89
CA PHE A 110 -30.71 -24.70 0.63
C PHE A 110 -30.77 -26.23 0.83
N VAL A 111 -29.95 -26.79 1.72
CA VAL A 111 -29.93 -28.24 2.00
C VAL A 111 -31.16 -28.67 2.82
N PHE A 112 -31.53 -27.87 3.82
CA PHE A 112 -32.60 -28.21 4.76
C PHE A 112 -33.91 -27.44 4.55
N LYS A 113 -33.96 -26.49 3.61
CA LYS A 113 -35.17 -25.72 3.27
C LYS A 113 -35.90 -25.15 4.50
N GLY A 114 -35.16 -24.70 5.52
CA GLY A 114 -35.69 -24.09 6.73
C GLY A 114 -36.06 -25.05 7.87
N THR A 115 -35.87 -26.36 7.72
CA THR A 115 -36.24 -27.38 8.72
C THR A 115 -35.16 -27.70 9.76
N LEU A 116 -34.07 -26.89 9.81
CA LEU A 116 -32.97 -27.09 10.76
C LEU A 116 -33.40 -26.83 12.21
N PRO A 117 -32.92 -27.64 13.20
CA PRO A 117 -33.05 -27.38 14.62
C PRO A 117 -32.57 -25.98 15.02
N ALA A 118 -33.20 -25.40 16.04
CA ALA A 118 -32.91 -24.03 16.47
C ALA A 118 -31.48 -23.84 16.98
N ASP A 119 -30.95 -24.85 17.70
CA ASP A 119 -29.57 -24.84 18.22
C ASP A 119 -28.50 -24.81 17.13
N ILE A 120 -28.74 -25.54 16.01
CA ILE A 120 -27.85 -25.53 14.85
C ILE A 120 -27.89 -24.14 14.16
N ARG A 121 -29.10 -23.59 14.00
CA ARG A 121 -29.27 -22.25 13.43
C ARG A 121 -28.57 -21.18 14.25
N GLU A 122 -28.67 -21.26 15.59
CA GLU A 122 -27.99 -20.31 16.48
C GLU A 122 -26.45 -20.44 16.36
N LYS A 123 -25.91 -21.66 16.36
CA LYS A 123 -24.46 -21.87 16.13
C LYS A 123 -24.01 -21.28 14.79
N MET A 124 -24.75 -21.54 13.72
CA MET A 124 -24.44 -21.00 12.39
C MET A 124 -24.49 -19.45 12.38
N ALA A 125 -25.53 -18.86 12.98
CA ALA A 125 -25.69 -17.41 13.07
C ALA A 125 -24.52 -16.76 13.83
N ARG A 126 -24.03 -17.39 14.90
CA ARG A 126 -22.88 -16.94 15.67
C ARG A 126 -21.61 -16.85 14.83
N TYR A 127 -21.29 -17.88 14.06
CA TYR A 127 -20.11 -17.88 13.19
C TYR A 127 -20.29 -16.96 11.98
N ALA A 128 -21.48 -16.92 11.39
CA ALA A 128 -21.81 -15.98 10.32
C ALA A 128 -21.70 -14.53 10.77
N ALA A 129 -22.15 -14.21 12.00
CA ALA A 129 -21.98 -12.88 12.60
C ALA A 129 -20.51 -12.50 12.82
N SER A 130 -19.61 -13.49 12.99
CA SER A 130 -18.16 -13.26 13.02
C SER A 130 -17.52 -13.13 11.63
N GLY A 131 -18.34 -13.14 10.56
CA GLY A 131 -17.87 -12.99 9.19
C GLY A 131 -17.27 -14.26 8.57
N GLN A 132 -17.52 -15.42 9.19
CA GLN A 132 -17.05 -16.70 8.69
C GLN A 132 -18.11 -17.32 7.78
N ARG A 133 -17.66 -18.10 6.82
CA ARG A 133 -18.55 -18.90 5.96
C ARG A 133 -18.86 -20.21 6.66
N VAL A 134 -20.14 -20.51 6.88
CA VAL A 134 -20.58 -21.74 7.48
C VAL A 134 -21.24 -22.62 6.41
N LEU A 135 -20.72 -23.83 6.23
CA LEU A 135 -21.30 -24.85 5.40
C LEU A 135 -21.78 -25.97 6.29
N ILE A 136 -22.83 -26.71 5.84
CA ILE A 136 -23.31 -27.91 6.48
C ILE A 136 -22.93 -29.12 5.64
N LEU A 137 -22.44 -30.15 6.29
CA LEU A 137 -22.35 -31.51 5.75
C LEU A 137 -23.56 -32.30 6.22
N ALA A 138 -24.26 -32.90 5.28
CA ALA A 138 -25.43 -33.76 5.55
C ALA A 138 -25.28 -35.13 4.89
N HIS A 139 -25.94 -36.11 5.46
CA HIS A 139 -25.98 -37.49 4.94
C HIS A 139 -27.42 -37.86 4.60
N SER A 140 -27.60 -38.71 3.59
CA SER A 140 -28.85 -39.39 3.29
C SER A 140 -28.56 -40.82 2.82
N ALA A 141 -29.37 -41.78 3.25
CA ALA A 141 -29.27 -43.16 2.77
C ALA A 141 -29.69 -43.30 1.29
N GLU A 142 -30.44 -42.31 0.76
CA GLU A 142 -30.92 -42.29 -0.61
C GLU A 142 -29.89 -41.67 -1.57
N GLY A 143 -29.89 -42.12 -2.84
CA GLY A 143 -29.07 -41.52 -3.90
C GLY A 143 -29.69 -40.25 -4.48
N PHE A 144 -28.87 -39.46 -5.22
CA PHE A 144 -29.37 -38.34 -5.99
C PHE A 144 -30.17 -38.79 -7.20
N VAL A 145 -31.35 -38.20 -7.40
CA VAL A 145 -32.19 -38.38 -8.59
C VAL A 145 -32.21 -37.05 -9.34
N GLU A 146 -31.86 -37.04 -10.62
CA GLU A 146 -31.89 -35.85 -11.51
C GLU A 146 -31.23 -34.58 -10.89
N LYS A 147 -30.16 -34.75 -10.12
CA LYS A 147 -29.47 -33.66 -9.39
C LYS A 147 -30.35 -32.94 -8.37
N GLN A 148 -31.39 -33.59 -7.86
CA GLN A 148 -32.22 -33.11 -6.77
C GLN A 148 -31.69 -33.64 -5.42
N LEU A 149 -32.00 -32.89 -4.34
CA LEU A 149 -31.66 -33.31 -2.99
C LEU A 149 -32.44 -34.62 -2.64
N PRO A 150 -31.79 -35.61 -2.03
CA PRO A 150 -32.47 -36.76 -1.49
C PRO A 150 -33.43 -36.33 -0.35
N GLN A 151 -34.42 -37.18 -0.08
CA GLN A 151 -35.36 -36.92 1.01
C GLN A 151 -34.66 -37.03 2.37
N LYS A 152 -35.10 -36.23 3.34
CA LYS A 152 -34.67 -36.26 4.75
C LYS A 152 -33.12 -36.30 4.93
N PRO A 153 -32.38 -35.32 4.47
CA PRO A 153 -30.95 -35.23 4.78
C PRO A 153 -30.78 -35.05 6.31
N GLU A 154 -29.86 -35.79 6.91
CA GLU A 154 -29.48 -35.67 8.32
C GLU A 154 -28.20 -34.85 8.47
N PRO A 155 -28.13 -33.88 9.42
CA PRO A 155 -26.95 -33.06 9.61
C PRO A 155 -25.82 -33.88 10.25
N VAL A 156 -24.62 -33.83 9.66
CA VAL A 156 -23.42 -34.53 10.14
C VAL A 156 -22.49 -33.58 10.88
N CYS A 157 -22.11 -32.45 10.27
CA CYS A 157 -21.29 -31.45 10.90
C CYS A 157 -21.46 -30.05 10.25
N LEU A 158 -21.06 -29.02 10.98
CA LEU A 158 -20.82 -27.69 10.41
C LEU A 158 -19.33 -27.51 10.10
N LEU A 159 -19.04 -26.94 8.94
CA LEU A 159 -17.73 -26.57 8.51
C LEU A 159 -17.65 -25.03 8.52
N VAL A 160 -16.75 -24.48 9.34
CA VAL A 160 -16.55 -23.05 9.47
C VAL A 160 -15.27 -22.69 8.74
N LEU A 161 -15.41 -21.86 7.71
CA LEU A 161 -14.30 -21.42 6.88
C LEU A 161 -14.15 -19.91 7.00
N SER A 162 -12.90 -19.45 6.89
CA SER A 162 -12.58 -18.03 6.82
C SER A 162 -11.58 -17.74 5.70
N ASP A 163 -11.50 -16.49 5.30
CA ASP A 163 -10.41 -16.02 4.42
C ASP A 163 -9.08 -16.12 5.15
N LYS A 164 -8.07 -16.66 4.48
CA LYS A 164 -6.73 -16.81 5.03
C LYS A 164 -6.03 -15.45 5.03
N ILE A 165 -5.82 -14.90 6.23
CA ILE A 165 -5.10 -13.64 6.42
C ILE A 165 -3.62 -13.87 6.16
N ARG A 166 -2.97 -12.96 5.40
CA ARG A 166 -1.52 -13.02 5.19
C ARG A 166 -0.77 -12.88 6.51
N PRO A 167 0.21 -13.74 6.82
CA PRO A 167 1.00 -13.64 8.06
C PRO A 167 1.70 -12.30 8.23
N SER A 168 2.02 -11.62 7.13
CA SER A 168 2.70 -10.33 7.12
C SER A 168 1.75 -9.12 7.23
N ALA A 169 0.43 -9.32 7.13
CA ALA A 169 -0.53 -8.22 7.15
C ALA A 169 -0.47 -7.41 8.45
N PRO A 170 -0.42 -8.00 9.67
CA PRO A 170 -0.40 -7.24 10.91
C PRO A 170 0.79 -6.28 11.00
N GLN A 171 1.99 -6.74 10.65
CA GLN A 171 3.19 -5.90 10.68
C GLN A 171 3.13 -4.76 9.66
N THR A 172 2.56 -5.04 8.49
CA THR A 172 2.45 -4.04 7.42
C THR A 172 1.43 -2.95 7.77
N LEU A 173 0.27 -3.33 8.32
CA LEU A 173 -0.75 -2.40 8.79
C LEU A 173 -0.23 -1.54 9.95
N ALA A 174 0.45 -2.16 10.94
CA ALA A 174 1.09 -1.46 12.04
C ALA A 174 2.12 -0.42 11.55
N TYR A 175 2.96 -0.81 10.59
CA TYR A 175 3.93 0.11 9.97
C TYR A 175 3.24 1.36 9.39
N PHE A 176 2.17 1.21 8.62
CA PHE A 176 1.47 2.36 8.03
C PHE A 176 0.79 3.23 9.10
N ALA A 177 0.19 2.61 10.11
CA ALA A 177 -0.40 3.33 11.24
C ALA A 177 0.66 4.15 12.03
N GLU A 178 1.83 3.56 12.34
CA GLU A 178 2.95 4.25 12.98
C GLU A 178 3.50 5.40 12.13
N GLN A 179 3.40 5.29 10.82
CA GLN A 179 3.78 6.36 9.89
C GLN A 179 2.71 7.44 9.77
N GLY A 180 1.61 7.36 10.51
CA GLY A 180 0.48 8.30 10.45
C GLY A 180 -0.23 8.27 9.10
N VAL A 181 -0.24 7.13 8.41
CA VAL A 181 -1.01 6.90 7.18
C VAL A 181 -2.38 6.35 7.58
N ALA A 182 -3.45 7.02 7.18
CA ALA A 182 -4.80 6.52 7.37
C ALA A 182 -5.05 5.29 6.49
N ILE A 183 -5.57 4.23 7.07
CA ILE A 183 -5.85 2.99 6.34
C ILE A 183 -7.37 2.86 6.19
N LYS A 184 -7.83 2.68 4.95
CA LYS A 184 -9.24 2.41 4.61
C LYS A 184 -9.32 1.05 3.95
N VAL A 185 -10.16 0.16 4.45
CA VAL A 185 -10.41 -1.16 3.82
C VAL A 185 -11.72 -1.11 3.06
N ILE A 186 -11.68 -1.40 1.76
CA ILE A 186 -12.80 -1.26 0.85
C ILE A 186 -13.05 -2.60 0.16
N SER A 187 -14.21 -3.22 0.36
CA SER A 187 -14.53 -4.54 -0.20
C SER A 187 -15.98 -4.65 -0.67
N GLY A 188 -16.21 -5.51 -1.67
CA GLY A 188 -17.55 -5.90 -2.08
C GLY A 188 -18.26 -6.86 -1.11
N ASP A 189 -17.55 -7.42 -0.13
CA ASP A 189 -18.10 -8.34 0.86
C ASP A 189 -18.93 -7.63 1.94
N ASN A 190 -19.67 -8.40 2.73
CA ASN A 190 -20.45 -7.88 3.86
C ASN A 190 -19.57 -7.06 4.81
N ALA A 191 -20.04 -5.88 5.25
CA ALA A 191 -19.28 -4.94 6.04
C ALA A 191 -18.78 -5.52 7.38
N LEU A 192 -19.58 -6.30 8.07
CA LEU A 192 -19.20 -6.95 9.31
C LEU A 192 -18.11 -8.02 9.09
N THR A 193 -18.22 -8.79 8.00
CA THR A 193 -17.18 -9.76 7.60
C THR A 193 -15.84 -9.06 7.36
N VAL A 194 -15.85 -7.95 6.61
CA VAL A 194 -14.63 -7.17 6.30
C VAL A 194 -14.05 -6.58 7.57
N ALA A 195 -14.88 -6.03 8.45
CA ALA A 195 -14.47 -5.47 9.74
C ALA A 195 -13.80 -6.52 10.65
N ASN A 196 -14.38 -7.72 10.73
CA ASN A 196 -13.81 -8.83 11.51
C ASN A 196 -12.47 -9.30 10.95
N ILE A 197 -12.32 -9.40 9.62
CA ILE A 197 -11.04 -9.74 8.98
C ILE A 197 -10.02 -8.64 9.24
N ALA A 198 -10.38 -7.37 9.08
CA ALA A 198 -9.51 -6.23 9.35
C ALA A 198 -9.06 -6.19 10.82
N LYS A 199 -9.96 -6.47 11.76
CA LYS A 199 -9.65 -6.58 13.20
C LYS A 199 -8.67 -7.73 13.48
N ARG A 200 -8.91 -8.92 12.93
CA ARG A 200 -7.99 -10.07 13.05
C ARG A 200 -6.63 -9.80 12.41
N ALA A 201 -6.58 -8.99 11.35
CA ALA A 201 -5.35 -8.51 10.74
C ALA A 201 -4.67 -7.39 11.53
N GLY A 202 -5.21 -6.95 12.67
CA GLY A 202 -4.61 -5.94 13.54
C GLY A 202 -4.82 -4.50 13.08
N LEU A 203 -5.82 -4.22 12.22
CA LEU A 203 -6.13 -2.86 11.82
C LEU A 203 -6.71 -2.06 13.00
N PRO A 204 -6.10 -0.90 13.38
CA PRO A 204 -6.72 0.02 14.32
C PRO A 204 -8.10 0.48 13.83
N ASP A 205 -9.03 0.68 14.75
CA ASP A 205 -10.39 1.18 14.45
C ASP A 205 -11.19 0.36 13.43
N ALA A 206 -10.86 -0.94 13.25
CA ALA A 206 -11.60 -1.84 12.37
C ALA A 206 -13.09 -1.98 12.74
N GLY A 207 -13.47 -1.65 13.98
CA GLY A 207 -14.86 -1.60 14.43
C GLY A 207 -15.65 -0.41 13.88
N ASN A 208 -14.97 0.58 13.30
CA ASN A 208 -15.60 1.73 12.65
C ASN A 208 -15.89 1.40 11.16
N TYR A 209 -16.98 0.69 10.92
CA TYR A 209 -17.36 0.20 9.60
C TYR A 209 -18.73 0.67 9.15
N ILE A 210 -18.96 0.64 7.83
CA ILE A 210 -20.24 0.99 7.22
C ILE A 210 -20.58 0.03 6.06
N ASP A 211 -21.88 -0.22 5.89
CA ASP A 211 -22.42 -0.91 4.71
C ASP A 211 -22.70 0.12 3.61
N ALA A 212 -21.96 0.04 2.52
CA ALA A 212 -22.06 1.03 1.44
C ALA A 212 -23.41 1.02 0.71
N THR A 213 -24.25 0.00 0.90
CA THR A 213 -25.61 0.00 0.36
C THR A 213 -26.51 1.06 1.02
N THR A 214 -26.13 1.56 2.21
CA THR A 214 -26.84 2.65 2.89
C THR A 214 -26.46 4.03 2.39
N LEU A 215 -25.39 4.15 1.59
CA LEU A 215 -24.87 5.39 1.04
C LEU A 215 -25.40 5.57 -0.39
N THR A 216 -26.39 6.42 -0.55
CA THR A 216 -27.11 6.61 -1.82
C THR A 216 -26.71 7.86 -2.57
N THR A 217 -26.06 8.84 -1.90
CA THR A 217 -25.60 10.09 -2.53
C THR A 217 -24.09 10.26 -2.43
N ASP A 218 -23.53 11.07 -3.32
CA ASP A 218 -22.09 11.37 -3.33
C ASP A 218 -21.65 12.15 -2.08
N GLU A 219 -22.53 12.97 -1.50
CA GLU A 219 -22.27 13.70 -0.25
C GLU A 219 -22.14 12.73 0.92
N GLN A 220 -23.02 11.73 1.01
CA GLN A 220 -22.95 10.69 2.04
C GLN A 220 -21.66 9.86 1.89
N LEU A 221 -21.27 9.53 0.65
CA LEU A 221 -20.01 8.84 0.39
C LEU A 221 -18.79 9.68 0.79
N ALA A 222 -18.83 10.99 0.52
CA ALA A 222 -17.75 11.91 0.86
C ALA A 222 -17.59 12.08 2.38
N GLU A 223 -18.70 12.14 3.12
CA GLU A 223 -18.67 12.19 4.59
C GLU A 223 -18.21 10.85 5.17
N ALA A 224 -18.72 9.74 4.63
CA ALA A 224 -18.33 8.41 5.06
C ALA A 224 -16.84 8.11 4.82
N ALA A 225 -16.25 8.61 3.71
CA ALA A 225 -14.84 8.42 3.39
C ALA A 225 -13.90 8.90 4.49
N GLU A 226 -14.24 9.99 5.19
CA GLU A 226 -13.47 10.49 6.33
C GLU A 226 -13.75 9.68 7.60
N ARG A 227 -15.03 9.47 7.88
CA ARG A 227 -15.49 8.98 9.16
C ARG A 227 -15.19 7.51 9.39
N TYR A 228 -15.35 6.66 8.36
CA TYR A 228 -15.26 5.21 8.52
C TYR A 228 -13.92 4.66 8.06
N THR A 229 -13.51 3.56 8.70
CA THR A 229 -12.27 2.84 8.39
C THR A 229 -12.50 1.66 7.45
N VAL A 230 -13.66 1.00 7.57
CA VAL A 230 -14.00 -0.19 6.80
C VAL A 230 -15.30 0.00 6.05
N PHE A 231 -15.28 -0.33 4.75
CA PHE A 231 -16.41 -0.23 3.85
C PHE A 231 -16.73 -1.60 3.26
N GLY A 232 -17.95 -2.09 3.48
CA GLY A 232 -18.43 -3.33 2.90
C GLY A 232 -19.53 -3.13 1.86
N ARG A 233 -19.79 -4.15 1.03
CA ARG A 233 -20.76 -4.15 -0.08
C ARG A 233 -20.57 -2.99 -1.06
N VAL A 234 -19.32 -2.58 -1.25
CA VAL A 234 -18.96 -1.44 -2.11
C VAL A 234 -18.98 -1.87 -3.57
N THR A 235 -19.70 -1.13 -4.40
CA THR A 235 -19.67 -1.30 -5.86
C THR A 235 -18.43 -0.66 -6.48
N PRO A 236 -18.03 -1.02 -7.72
CA PRO A 236 -16.89 -0.38 -8.39
C PRO A 236 -17.03 1.14 -8.51
N GLN A 237 -18.24 1.64 -8.74
CA GLN A 237 -18.54 3.07 -8.83
C GLN A 237 -18.39 3.76 -7.49
N GLN A 238 -18.83 3.12 -6.41
CA GLN A 238 -18.63 3.65 -5.06
C GLN A 238 -17.15 3.61 -4.64
N LYS A 239 -16.36 2.58 -5.04
CA LYS A 239 -14.89 2.59 -4.84
C LYS A 239 -14.25 3.83 -5.48
N LEU A 240 -14.62 4.14 -6.72
CA LEU A 240 -14.17 5.34 -7.42
C LEU A 240 -14.58 6.62 -6.67
N ALA A 241 -15.84 6.72 -6.24
CA ALA A 241 -16.37 7.88 -5.54
C ALA A 241 -15.67 8.13 -4.20
N LEU A 242 -15.38 7.07 -3.44
CA LEU A 242 -14.61 7.15 -2.18
C LEU A 242 -13.20 7.71 -2.41
N VAL A 243 -12.48 7.22 -3.43
CA VAL A 243 -11.15 7.73 -3.77
C VAL A 243 -11.21 9.20 -4.19
N LYS A 244 -12.18 9.58 -5.05
CA LYS A 244 -12.39 10.98 -5.45
C LYS A 244 -12.70 11.89 -4.26
N ALA A 245 -13.53 11.44 -3.33
CA ALA A 245 -13.89 12.19 -2.13
C ALA A 245 -12.68 12.48 -1.24
N LEU A 246 -11.82 11.48 -1.02
CA LEU A 246 -10.56 11.65 -0.26
C LEU A 246 -9.63 12.65 -0.96
N LYS A 247 -9.44 12.53 -2.28
CA LYS A 247 -8.62 13.47 -3.07
C LYS A 247 -9.15 14.89 -3.05
N ALA A 248 -10.47 15.07 -3.14
CA ALA A 248 -11.12 16.39 -3.05
C ALA A 248 -10.83 17.09 -1.72
N ARG A 249 -10.60 16.32 -0.65
CA ARG A 249 -10.17 16.81 0.66
C ARG A 249 -8.66 16.95 0.82
N LYS A 250 -7.91 16.88 -0.29
CA LYS A 250 -6.46 17.06 -0.39
C LYS A 250 -5.63 15.93 0.24
N HIS A 251 -6.22 14.75 0.41
CA HIS A 251 -5.44 13.56 0.73
C HIS A 251 -4.64 13.08 -0.47
N THR A 252 -3.46 12.57 -0.22
CA THR A 252 -2.66 11.83 -1.21
C THR A 252 -2.97 10.35 -1.06
N VAL A 253 -3.78 9.84 -1.99
CA VAL A 253 -4.41 8.53 -1.87
C VAL A 253 -3.65 7.46 -2.66
N ALA A 254 -3.19 6.40 -1.97
CA ALA A 254 -2.81 5.15 -2.61
C ALA A 254 -3.98 4.17 -2.62
N MET A 255 -4.14 3.41 -3.70
CA MET A 255 -5.14 2.35 -3.83
C MET A 255 -4.46 1.03 -4.20
N THR A 256 -4.80 -0.04 -3.48
CA THR A 256 -4.44 -1.40 -3.86
C THR A 256 -5.65 -2.15 -4.37
N GLY A 257 -5.47 -2.95 -5.41
CA GLY A 257 -6.53 -3.81 -5.93
C GLY A 257 -5.96 -4.91 -6.83
N ASP A 258 -6.66 -6.05 -6.91
CA ASP A 258 -6.28 -7.20 -7.73
C ASP A 258 -7.35 -7.58 -8.75
N GLY A 259 -8.57 -7.06 -8.60
CA GLY A 259 -9.72 -7.37 -9.43
C GLY A 259 -10.03 -6.35 -10.53
N VAL A 260 -10.85 -6.77 -11.50
CA VAL A 260 -11.41 -5.87 -12.53
C VAL A 260 -12.28 -4.78 -11.89
N ASN A 261 -12.89 -5.07 -10.74
CA ASN A 261 -13.74 -4.15 -9.99
C ASN A 261 -12.97 -2.95 -9.41
N ASP A 262 -11.65 -3.04 -9.33
CA ASP A 262 -10.79 -2.01 -8.74
C ASP A 262 -10.24 -1.02 -9.78
N VAL A 263 -10.34 -1.35 -11.07
CA VAL A 263 -9.73 -0.60 -12.19
C VAL A 263 -10.06 0.89 -12.15
N LEU A 264 -11.32 1.24 -11.89
CA LEU A 264 -11.76 2.63 -11.84
C LEU A 264 -11.12 3.39 -10.66
N ALA A 265 -11.07 2.77 -9.49
CA ALA A 265 -10.47 3.36 -8.29
C ALA A 265 -8.94 3.43 -8.38
N LEU A 266 -8.29 2.40 -8.97
CA LEU A 266 -6.86 2.39 -9.25
C LEU A 266 -6.45 3.55 -10.17
N ARG A 267 -7.18 3.77 -11.27
CA ARG A 267 -6.93 4.89 -12.20
C ARG A 267 -7.09 6.25 -11.56
N GLU A 268 -8.04 6.40 -10.65
CA GLU A 268 -8.32 7.67 -9.99
C GLU A 268 -7.31 8.00 -8.89
N SER A 269 -6.74 6.99 -8.23
CA SER A 269 -5.82 7.20 -7.11
C SER A 269 -4.53 7.93 -7.53
N ASP A 270 -3.86 8.59 -6.59
CA ASP A 270 -2.59 9.26 -6.85
C ASP A 270 -1.44 8.26 -7.00
N CYS A 271 -1.55 7.09 -6.36
CA CYS A 271 -0.65 5.96 -6.54
C CYS A 271 -1.44 4.65 -6.55
N SER A 272 -1.42 3.94 -7.68
CA SER A 272 -2.10 2.66 -7.86
C SER A 272 -1.14 1.49 -7.78
N ILE A 273 -1.56 0.45 -7.04
CA ILE A 273 -0.74 -0.72 -6.73
C ILE A 273 -1.54 -1.98 -7.02
N ALA A 274 -1.00 -2.85 -7.89
CA ALA A 274 -1.59 -4.16 -8.16
C ALA A 274 -0.70 -5.29 -7.66
N MET A 275 -1.32 -6.45 -7.42
CA MET A 275 -0.62 -7.71 -7.19
C MET A 275 -0.34 -8.41 -8.52
N ALA A 276 0.81 -9.09 -8.66
CA ALA A 276 1.11 -9.85 -9.89
C ALA A 276 0.11 -11.00 -10.11
N SER A 277 -0.46 -11.54 -9.04
CA SER A 277 -1.53 -12.54 -9.10
C SER A 277 -2.91 -11.97 -9.48
N GLY A 278 -3.04 -10.64 -9.54
CA GLY A 278 -4.29 -9.99 -9.89
C GLY A 278 -4.63 -10.06 -11.38
N SER A 279 -5.77 -9.49 -11.75
CA SER A 279 -6.25 -9.46 -13.13
C SER A 279 -5.31 -8.66 -14.05
N ASP A 280 -5.28 -9.02 -15.35
CA ASP A 280 -4.51 -8.26 -16.36
C ASP A 280 -4.94 -6.79 -16.41
N ALA A 281 -6.24 -6.54 -16.23
CA ALA A 281 -6.80 -5.19 -16.23
C ALA A 281 -6.25 -4.35 -15.08
N SER A 282 -6.23 -4.89 -13.85
CA SER A 282 -5.67 -4.19 -12.68
C SER A 282 -4.17 -3.94 -12.81
N ARG A 283 -3.42 -4.93 -13.33
CA ARG A 283 -1.97 -4.78 -13.56
C ARG A 283 -1.64 -3.72 -14.61
N THR A 284 -2.41 -3.68 -15.70
CA THR A 284 -2.16 -2.73 -16.81
C THR A 284 -2.41 -1.28 -16.39
N VAL A 285 -3.37 -1.02 -15.52
CA VAL A 285 -3.71 0.35 -15.10
C VAL A 285 -2.91 0.83 -13.89
N SER A 286 -2.21 -0.06 -13.20
CA SER A 286 -1.48 0.27 -11.98
C SER A 286 -0.09 0.78 -12.26
N GLN A 287 0.33 1.79 -11.51
CA GLN A 287 1.67 2.39 -11.61
C GLN A 287 2.75 1.53 -10.96
N VAL A 288 2.36 0.69 -9.99
CA VAL A 288 3.24 -0.25 -9.29
C VAL A 288 2.62 -1.64 -9.33
N VAL A 289 3.43 -2.66 -9.68
CA VAL A 289 3.04 -4.06 -9.60
C VAL A 289 3.97 -4.80 -8.64
N LEU A 290 3.38 -5.41 -7.59
CA LEU A 290 4.11 -6.23 -6.62
C LEU A 290 4.30 -7.63 -7.21
N LEU A 291 5.49 -7.93 -7.73
CA LEU A 291 5.80 -9.19 -8.42
C LEU A 291 5.73 -10.42 -7.52
N ASP A 292 5.99 -10.24 -6.24
CA ASP A 292 5.85 -11.26 -5.20
C ASP A 292 4.42 -11.41 -4.68
N SER A 293 3.48 -10.64 -5.24
CA SER A 293 2.08 -10.57 -4.79
C SER A 293 1.94 -10.41 -3.28
N ASN A 294 2.90 -9.74 -2.63
CA ASN A 294 2.96 -9.60 -1.19
C ASN A 294 2.93 -8.13 -0.76
N PHE A 295 1.86 -7.74 -0.10
CA PHE A 295 1.68 -6.40 0.45
C PHE A 295 2.79 -5.98 1.43
N ALA A 296 3.48 -6.94 2.07
CA ALA A 296 4.63 -6.68 2.95
C ALA A 296 5.83 -6.02 2.25
N SER A 297 5.86 -6.00 0.93
CA SER A 297 6.89 -5.28 0.18
C SER A 297 6.69 -3.76 0.16
N MET A 298 5.47 -3.28 0.45
CA MET A 298 5.12 -1.86 0.43
C MET A 298 5.94 -0.99 1.39
N PRO A 299 6.18 -1.34 2.66
CA PRO A 299 7.04 -0.57 3.56
C PRO A 299 8.45 -0.32 3.01
N LYS A 300 9.01 -1.30 2.29
CA LYS A 300 10.34 -1.17 1.68
C LYS A 300 10.31 -0.14 0.54
N ILE A 301 9.28 -0.18 -0.30
CA ILE A 301 9.10 0.74 -1.44
C ILE A 301 8.91 2.18 -0.93
N VAL A 302 8.05 2.37 0.08
CA VAL A 302 7.83 3.69 0.71
C VAL A 302 9.12 4.25 1.29
N LYS A 303 9.89 3.43 2.01
CA LYS A 303 11.19 3.85 2.59
C LYS A 303 12.19 4.26 1.52
N GLU A 304 12.24 3.52 0.41
CA GLU A 304 13.15 3.84 -0.70
C GLU A 304 12.68 5.08 -1.47
N GLY A 305 11.38 5.25 -1.66
CA GLY A 305 10.80 6.47 -2.23
C GLY A 305 11.15 7.71 -1.40
N ARG A 306 10.97 7.63 -0.07
CA ARG A 306 11.34 8.72 0.85
C ARG A 306 12.83 9.03 0.78
N ARG A 307 13.69 8.01 0.75
CA ARG A 307 15.14 8.20 0.60
C ARG A 307 15.46 8.98 -0.68
N SER A 308 14.91 8.54 -1.81
CA SER A 308 15.17 9.15 -3.11
C SER A 308 14.74 10.61 -3.14
N ILE A 309 13.53 10.91 -2.68
CA ILE A 309 13.00 12.28 -2.68
C ILE A 309 13.74 13.20 -1.71
N ASN A 310 14.02 12.75 -0.48
CA ASN A 310 14.77 13.54 0.49
C ASN A 310 16.18 13.90 -0.03
N ASN A 311 16.86 12.93 -0.64
CA ASN A 311 18.18 13.15 -1.22
C ASN A 311 18.12 14.09 -2.44
N LEU A 312 17.13 13.89 -3.30
CA LEU A 312 16.92 14.76 -4.46
C LEU A 312 16.59 16.20 -4.05
N GLN A 313 15.77 16.41 -3.00
CA GLN A 313 15.49 17.76 -2.48
C GLN A 313 16.74 18.47 -1.96
N ARG A 314 17.64 17.74 -1.27
CA ARG A 314 18.91 18.31 -0.79
C ARG A 314 19.82 18.73 -1.93
N SER A 315 20.04 17.83 -2.88
CA SER A 315 20.85 18.11 -4.06
C SER A 315 20.27 19.25 -4.89
N ALA A 316 18.98 19.21 -5.18
CA ALA A 316 18.29 20.26 -5.92
C ALA A 316 18.39 21.62 -5.23
N SER A 317 18.33 21.67 -3.89
CA SER A 317 18.50 22.91 -3.15
C SER A 317 19.90 23.52 -3.35
N LEU A 318 20.96 22.72 -3.31
CA LEU A 318 22.33 23.19 -3.55
C LEU A 318 22.52 23.72 -4.97
N PHE A 319 22.03 22.99 -5.97
CA PHE A 319 22.08 23.43 -7.36
C PHE A 319 21.29 24.71 -7.60
N LEU A 320 20.12 24.84 -6.98
CA LEU A 320 19.25 25.99 -7.15
C LEU A 320 19.83 27.25 -6.53
N VAL A 321 20.53 27.16 -5.38
CA VAL A 321 21.29 28.27 -4.78
C VAL A 321 22.24 28.89 -5.82
N LYS A 322 23.05 28.02 -6.45
CA LYS A 322 24.02 28.49 -7.47
C LYS A 322 23.31 29.10 -8.67
N SER A 323 22.27 28.43 -9.19
CA SER A 323 21.59 28.92 -10.40
C SER A 323 20.97 30.30 -10.17
N ILE A 324 20.29 30.49 -9.04
CA ILE A 324 19.71 31.80 -8.68
C ILE A 324 20.82 32.84 -8.51
N PHE A 325 21.83 32.52 -7.70
CA PHE A 325 22.97 33.42 -7.47
C PHE A 325 23.65 33.84 -8.77
N SER A 326 24.08 32.86 -9.60
CA SER A 326 24.81 33.16 -10.84
C SER A 326 23.97 33.97 -11.84
N SER A 327 22.68 33.62 -12.00
CA SER A 327 21.78 34.32 -12.91
C SER A 327 21.53 35.75 -12.48
N VAL A 328 21.23 35.97 -11.20
CA VAL A 328 20.94 37.29 -10.67
C VAL A 328 22.18 38.17 -10.71
N ILE A 329 23.35 37.67 -10.29
CA ILE A 329 24.62 38.43 -10.34
C ILE A 329 24.99 38.76 -11.78
N ALA A 330 24.88 37.81 -12.73
CA ALA A 330 25.17 38.07 -14.13
C ALA A 330 24.29 39.20 -14.70
N ILE A 331 22.99 39.19 -14.41
CA ILE A 331 22.05 40.23 -14.84
C ILE A 331 22.40 41.57 -14.18
N LEU A 332 22.64 41.59 -12.87
CA LEU A 332 22.97 42.82 -12.15
C LEU A 332 24.23 43.49 -12.70
N PHE A 333 25.28 42.73 -13.01
CA PHE A 333 26.54 43.27 -13.52
C PHE A 333 26.47 43.77 -14.98
N ILE A 334 25.39 43.44 -15.73
CA ILE A 334 25.11 44.13 -17.03
C ILE A 334 24.76 45.60 -16.82
N PHE A 335 24.08 45.91 -15.71
CA PHE A 335 23.61 47.29 -15.42
C PHE A 335 24.52 48.06 -14.46
N LEU A 336 25.44 47.38 -13.76
CA LEU A 336 26.39 47.99 -12.86
C LEU A 336 27.66 48.40 -13.63
N ALA A 337 28.20 49.57 -13.32
CA ALA A 337 29.46 50.09 -13.92
C ALA A 337 30.72 49.46 -13.28
N PHE A 338 30.65 48.18 -12.95
CA PHE A 338 31.72 47.39 -12.34
C PHE A 338 32.03 46.15 -13.15
N ASP A 339 33.28 45.73 -13.13
CA ASP A 339 33.69 44.47 -13.74
C ASP A 339 33.11 43.27 -12.97
N TYR A 340 32.75 42.21 -13.71
CA TYR A 340 32.30 40.97 -13.11
C TYR A 340 33.42 40.35 -12.26
N PRO A 341 33.15 40.05 -10.94
CA PRO A 341 34.24 39.75 -10.01
C PRO A 341 34.76 38.30 -10.08
N PHE A 342 34.15 37.41 -10.89
CA PHE A 342 34.57 36.04 -10.94
C PHE A 342 35.19 35.65 -12.27
N GLN A 343 36.23 34.82 -12.21
CA GLN A 343 36.75 34.10 -13.36
C GLN A 343 36.08 32.71 -13.47
N PRO A 344 35.90 32.12 -14.67
CA PRO A 344 35.23 30.82 -14.86
C PRO A 344 35.85 29.67 -14.05
N ILE A 345 37.20 29.66 -13.93
CA ILE A 345 37.91 28.62 -13.16
C ILE A 345 37.61 28.68 -11.67
N GLN A 346 37.45 29.85 -11.09
CA GLN A 346 37.13 30.08 -9.68
C GLN A 346 35.70 29.56 -9.37
N GLN A 347 34.76 29.82 -10.27
CA GLN A 347 33.41 29.31 -10.16
C GLN A 347 33.34 27.76 -10.23
N THR A 348 34.26 27.14 -10.96
CA THR A 348 34.39 25.68 -11.01
C THR A 348 34.82 25.13 -9.67
N LEU A 349 35.81 25.74 -9.01
CA LEU A 349 36.27 25.36 -7.68
C LEU A 349 35.13 25.44 -6.65
N ILE A 350 34.46 26.60 -6.57
CA ILE A 350 33.33 26.82 -5.66
C ILE A 350 32.25 25.75 -5.91
N SER A 351 31.91 25.54 -7.18
CA SER A 351 30.87 24.57 -7.56
C SER A 351 31.23 23.11 -7.20
N ALA A 352 32.49 22.73 -7.39
CA ALA A 352 32.94 21.38 -7.03
C ALA A 352 32.84 21.14 -5.52
N LEU A 353 33.35 22.07 -4.70
CA LEU A 353 33.45 21.89 -3.25
C LEU A 353 32.15 22.16 -2.49
N THR A 354 31.28 23.07 -2.98
CA THR A 354 30.05 23.42 -2.26
C THR A 354 28.79 22.74 -2.81
N ILE A 355 28.84 22.17 -4.03
CA ILE A 355 27.66 21.59 -4.69
C ILE A 355 27.93 20.17 -5.22
N GLY A 356 28.90 20.00 -6.12
CA GLY A 356 29.09 18.75 -6.87
C GLY A 356 29.43 17.57 -5.95
N ILE A 357 30.54 17.68 -5.25
CA ILE A 357 30.98 16.63 -4.29
C ILE A 357 29.95 16.42 -3.17
N PRO A 358 29.44 17.48 -2.48
CA PRO A 358 28.42 17.28 -1.46
C PRO A 358 27.15 16.62 -1.97
N SER A 359 26.63 17.03 -3.13
CA SER A 359 25.41 16.48 -3.71
C SER A 359 25.53 14.99 -3.98
N PHE A 360 26.70 14.54 -4.48
CA PHE A 360 26.96 13.14 -4.72
C PHE A 360 26.91 12.31 -3.42
N PHE A 361 27.63 12.74 -2.38
CA PHE A 361 27.66 12.01 -1.11
C PHE A 361 26.31 12.05 -0.37
N LEU A 362 25.62 13.19 -0.40
CA LEU A 362 24.28 13.31 0.20
C LEU A 362 23.24 12.47 -0.55
N ALA A 363 23.39 12.24 -1.85
CA ALA A 363 22.51 11.36 -2.63
C ALA A 363 22.64 9.87 -2.23
N LEU A 364 23.77 9.46 -1.69
CA LEU A 364 24.00 8.09 -1.20
C LEU A 364 23.40 7.83 0.20
N GLU A 365 22.97 8.86 0.89
CA GLU A 365 22.52 8.77 2.27
C GLU A 365 21.17 8.05 2.41
N ARG A 366 21.00 7.35 3.54
CA ARG A 366 19.75 6.62 3.87
C ARG A 366 18.78 7.47 4.69
N ASN A 367 18.32 8.59 4.13
CA ASN A 367 17.30 9.41 4.77
C ASN A 367 15.89 8.89 4.44
N LYS A 368 15.19 8.35 5.44
CA LYS A 368 13.83 7.76 5.33
C LYS A 368 12.76 8.60 6.04
N GLU A 369 13.06 9.84 6.40
CA GLU A 369 12.12 10.73 7.07
C GLU A 369 10.88 10.98 6.21
N ARG A 370 9.73 11.20 6.87
CA ARG A 370 8.49 11.50 6.17
C ARG A 370 8.61 12.83 5.43
N ILE A 371 8.14 12.84 4.19
CA ILE A 371 8.15 14.04 3.34
C ILE A 371 6.90 14.86 3.65
N HIS A 372 7.10 16.14 3.93
CA HIS A 372 6.02 17.11 4.14
C HIS A 372 6.06 18.19 3.06
N GLY A 373 4.89 18.68 2.65
CA GLY A 373 4.76 19.78 1.70
C GLY A 373 5.10 19.42 0.25
N LYS A 374 5.16 20.45 -0.60
CA LYS A 374 5.44 20.32 -2.04
C LYS A 374 6.95 20.34 -2.31
N PHE A 375 7.44 19.48 -3.20
CA PHE A 375 8.87 19.36 -3.54
C PHE A 375 9.51 20.71 -3.89
N ILE A 376 8.93 21.44 -4.87
CA ILE A 376 9.47 22.72 -5.36
C ILE A 376 9.50 23.76 -4.24
N LEU A 377 8.44 23.83 -3.43
CA LEU A 377 8.37 24.82 -2.35
C LEU A 377 9.45 24.55 -1.29
N ASN A 378 9.64 23.29 -0.91
CA ASN A 378 10.68 22.89 0.04
C ASN A 378 12.09 23.20 -0.49
N VAL A 379 12.34 22.98 -1.78
CA VAL A 379 13.62 23.27 -2.42
C VAL A 379 13.85 24.80 -2.45
N LEU A 380 12.84 25.60 -2.84
CA LEU A 380 12.91 27.05 -2.87
C LEU A 380 13.12 27.64 -1.49
N GLN A 381 12.40 27.21 -0.47
CA GLN A 381 12.55 27.69 0.91
C GLN A 381 13.96 27.45 1.47
N LYS A 382 14.63 26.37 1.04
CA LYS A 382 16.00 26.06 1.44
C LYS A 382 17.04 26.83 0.61
N ALA A 383 16.77 27.04 -0.68
CA ALA A 383 17.73 27.64 -1.61
C ALA A 383 17.71 29.18 -1.58
N LEU A 384 16.53 29.80 -1.52
CA LEU A 384 16.38 31.24 -1.69
C LEU A 384 17.15 32.08 -0.66
N PRO A 385 17.08 31.78 0.66
CA PRO A 385 17.84 32.55 1.65
C PRO A 385 19.35 32.52 1.40
N GLY A 386 19.87 31.34 1.00
CA GLY A 386 21.29 31.18 0.71
C GLY A 386 21.73 31.98 -0.52
N ALA A 387 20.96 31.92 -1.61
CA ALA A 387 21.23 32.67 -2.82
C ALA A 387 21.18 34.17 -2.58
N VAL A 388 20.16 34.66 -1.85
CA VAL A 388 20.04 36.07 -1.48
C VAL A 388 21.24 36.54 -0.63
N THR A 389 21.65 35.75 0.35
CA THR A 389 22.85 36.06 1.17
C THR A 389 24.10 36.16 0.31
N MET A 390 24.32 35.24 -0.64
CA MET A 390 25.44 35.34 -1.58
C MET A 390 25.40 36.60 -2.41
N ILE A 391 24.24 36.99 -2.96
CA ILE A 391 24.05 38.18 -3.77
C ILE A 391 24.37 39.42 -2.94
N ILE A 392 23.83 39.55 -1.74
CA ILE A 392 24.05 40.67 -0.84
C ILE A 392 25.55 40.80 -0.52
N ASN A 393 26.22 39.71 -0.19
CA ASN A 393 27.64 39.70 0.14
C ASN A 393 28.53 40.22 -1.02
N ILE A 394 28.21 39.80 -2.27
CA ILE A 394 28.95 40.29 -3.43
C ILE A 394 28.65 41.76 -3.72
N LEU A 395 27.41 42.20 -3.60
CA LEU A 395 27.08 43.62 -3.76
C LEU A 395 27.76 44.49 -2.70
N LEU A 396 27.81 44.04 -1.44
CA LEU A 396 28.56 44.72 -0.37
C LEU A 396 30.05 44.79 -0.68
N LEU A 397 30.65 43.70 -1.19
CA LEU A 397 32.05 43.71 -1.62
C LEU A 397 32.30 44.75 -2.69
N VAL A 398 31.43 44.84 -3.72
CA VAL A 398 31.53 45.82 -4.79
C VAL A 398 31.37 47.25 -4.26
N ILE A 399 30.45 47.50 -3.36
CA ILE A 399 30.28 48.81 -2.71
C ILE A 399 31.54 49.18 -1.92
N ILE A 400 32.08 48.26 -1.11
CA ILE A 400 33.31 48.50 -0.34
C ILE A 400 34.50 48.79 -1.25
N SER A 401 34.62 48.08 -2.38
CA SER A 401 35.69 48.30 -3.36
C SER A 401 35.64 49.67 -3.99
N SER A 402 34.50 50.40 -3.95
CA SER A 402 34.37 51.77 -4.42
C SER A 402 35.05 52.80 -3.48
N PHE A 403 35.24 52.42 -2.20
CA PHE A 403 35.82 53.29 -1.19
C PHE A 403 37.31 53.00 -0.93
N TYR A 404 37.81 51.84 -1.35
CA TYR A 404 39.18 51.39 -1.14
C TYR A 404 39.83 50.99 -2.45
N PRO A 405 41.13 51.31 -2.67
CA PRO A 405 41.82 51.05 -3.94
C PRO A 405 42.25 49.57 -4.07
N PHE A 406 41.31 48.67 -4.16
CA PHE A 406 41.59 47.26 -4.44
C PHE A 406 41.81 47.04 -5.93
N ASN A 407 42.77 46.17 -6.25
CA ASN A 407 42.98 45.77 -7.63
C ASN A 407 41.97 44.64 -8.01
N ARG A 408 41.86 44.35 -9.30
CA ARG A 408 40.89 43.35 -9.83
C ARG A 408 41.11 41.95 -9.27
N GLU A 409 42.37 41.56 -9.04
CA GLU A 409 42.70 40.22 -8.52
C GLU A 409 42.31 40.10 -7.04
N GLU A 410 42.50 41.16 -6.25
CA GLU A 410 42.08 41.19 -4.84
C GLU A 410 40.58 41.13 -4.70
N ILE A 411 39.80 41.85 -5.50
CA ILE A 411 38.34 41.80 -5.52
C ILE A 411 37.87 40.40 -5.91
N SER A 412 38.49 39.80 -6.92
CA SER A 412 38.14 38.44 -7.37
C SER A 412 38.43 37.39 -6.29
N THR A 413 39.57 37.49 -5.61
CA THR A 413 39.93 36.57 -4.52
C THR A 413 38.99 36.71 -3.34
N MET A 414 38.67 37.94 -2.93
CA MET A 414 37.69 38.22 -1.87
C MET A 414 36.30 37.67 -2.24
N ALA A 415 35.86 37.84 -3.49
CA ALA A 415 34.59 37.32 -3.97
C ALA A 415 34.55 35.78 -3.88
N VAL A 416 35.61 35.07 -4.25
CA VAL A 416 35.73 33.61 -4.13
C VAL A 416 35.64 33.15 -2.68
N ILE A 417 36.41 33.80 -1.78
CA ILE A 417 36.44 33.46 -0.36
C ILE A 417 35.04 33.64 0.24
N ILE A 418 34.43 34.79 0.05
CA ILE A 418 33.11 35.13 0.61
C ILE A 418 32.04 34.15 0.07
N THR A 419 32.02 33.89 -1.24
CA THR A 419 31.05 33.00 -1.87
C THR A 419 31.27 31.55 -1.44
N GLY A 420 32.52 31.10 -1.34
CA GLY A 420 32.86 29.75 -0.90
C GLY A 420 32.46 29.49 0.55
N PHE A 421 32.82 30.40 1.48
CA PHE A 421 32.39 30.25 2.88
C PHE A 421 30.88 30.34 3.05
N THR A 422 30.22 31.23 2.30
CA THR A 422 28.74 31.27 2.30
C THR A 422 28.16 29.94 1.78
N GLY A 423 28.73 29.38 0.71
CA GLY A 423 28.34 28.08 0.16
C GLY A 423 28.53 26.92 1.14
N LEU A 424 29.64 26.88 1.86
CA LEU A 424 29.91 25.91 2.92
C LEU A 424 28.93 26.07 4.10
N THR A 425 28.57 27.29 4.49
CA THR A 425 27.56 27.55 5.53
C THR A 425 26.19 27.05 5.10
N ILE A 426 25.80 27.22 3.84
CA ILE A 426 24.56 26.67 3.28
C ILE A 426 24.61 25.15 3.28
N LEU A 427 25.72 24.56 2.86
CA LEU A 427 25.94 23.11 2.91
C LEU A 427 25.78 22.57 4.34
N LEU A 428 26.36 23.24 5.33
CA LEU A 428 26.20 22.88 6.74
C LEU A 428 24.73 22.87 7.14
N LYS A 429 23.97 23.93 6.82
CA LYS A 429 22.55 24.03 7.13
C LYS A 429 21.70 22.93 6.48
N ILE A 430 22.00 22.57 5.24
CA ILE A 430 21.30 21.50 4.49
C ILE A 430 21.67 20.11 5.04
N SER A 431 22.87 19.99 5.62
CA SER A 431 23.38 18.72 6.18
C SER A 431 22.92 18.46 7.62
N LEU A 432 22.28 19.43 8.27
CA LEU A 432 21.76 19.23 9.64
C LEU A 432 20.58 18.23 9.68
N PRO A 433 20.45 17.45 10.78
CA PRO A 433 21.42 17.28 11.88
C PRO A 433 22.68 16.55 11.41
N LEU A 434 23.85 16.97 11.95
CA LEU A 434 25.12 16.32 11.59
C LEU A 434 25.19 14.92 12.18
N ASN A 435 25.50 13.95 11.34
CA ASN A 435 25.97 12.62 11.73
C ASN A 435 27.46 12.49 11.34
N LEU A 436 28.10 11.40 11.77
CA LEU A 436 29.52 11.19 11.54
C LEU A 436 29.94 11.33 10.07
N PRO A 437 29.27 10.69 9.08
CA PRO A 437 29.64 10.85 7.66
C PRO A 437 29.39 12.26 7.12
N ARG A 438 28.32 12.95 7.53
CA ARG A 438 28.06 14.34 7.11
C ARG A 438 29.08 15.29 7.70
N GLY A 439 29.46 15.11 8.98
CA GLY A 439 30.49 15.89 9.63
C GLY A 439 31.84 15.70 8.94
N ALA A 440 32.25 14.45 8.69
CA ALA A 440 33.49 14.15 7.97
C ALA A 440 33.53 14.80 6.59
N LEU A 441 32.44 14.68 5.81
CA LEU A 441 32.30 15.32 4.50
C LEU A 441 32.46 16.84 4.62
N PHE A 442 31.71 17.48 5.53
CA PHE A 442 31.72 18.92 5.69
C PHE A 442 33.13 19.45 6.08
N PHE A 443 33.77 18.85 7.09
CA PHE A 443 35.10 19.30 7.52
C PHE A 443 36.19 19.05 6.48
N SER A 444 36.11 17.92 5.73
CA SER A 444 37.05 17.68 4.62
C SER A 444 36.90 18.70 3.48
N LEU A 445 35.67 19.11 3.16
CA LEU A 445 35.43 20.13 2.16
C LEU A 445 35.86 21.53 2.62
N CYS A 446 35.67 21.86 3.89
CA CYS A 446 36.23 23.11 4.47
C CYS A 446 37.75 23.13 4.38
N ALA A 447 38.42 22.03 4.77
CA ALA A 447 39.87 21.94 4.65
C ALA A 447 40.34 22.03 3.19
N ALA A 448 39.70 21.35 2.26
CA ALA A 448 39.98 21.42 0.84
C ALA A 448 39.81 22.84 0.27
N PHE A 449 38.77 23.56 0.73
CA PHE A 449 38.54 24.95 0.29
C PHE A 449 39.60 25.94 0.81
N VAL A 450 40.12 25.73 2.04
CA VAL A 450 41.16 26.55 2.62
C VAL A 450 42.54 26.31 1.96
N ILE A 451 42.79 25.05 1.51
CA ILE A 451 44.07 24.71 0.84
C ILE A 451 44.09 25.19 -0.61
N ALA A 452 42.93 25.23 -1.28
CA ALA A 452 42.81 25.62 -2.70
C ALA A 452 42.83 27.13 -2.90
#